data_bb04fb76e6fe78d2ceab76391a8cd0be
#
_entry.id   bb04fb76e6fe78d2ceab76391a8cd0be
#
_cell.length_a   1.000
_cell.length_b   1.000
_cell.length_c   1.000
_cell.angle_alpha   90.00
_cell.angle_beta   90.00
_cell.angle_gamma   90.00
#
_symmetry.space_group_name_H-M   'P 1'
#
loop_
_entity.id
_entity.type
_entity.pdbx_description
1 polymer ?
#
loop_
_entity_poly.entity_id
_entity_poly.type
_entity_poly.pdbx_seq_one_letter_code
_entity_poly.pdbx_strand_id
1 'polypeptide(L)'
;MLDPRIDATYKGFPHHSPALPLSHIGAQGWNVLGGDLPLPLAVIKRDVLQHNLAWMQDFASSRGLGLAPHGKTSMSPQLFRRQLDAGAWGMTFANVTQARIGVAAGTRACLIANQVFTEVDLAAINDLKQVQPELRVIFLVDSVAQLGLIEDWRQQHPVASAFDVLLEVGVSGGRTGCRTLAQALNLAEWLHESAAVHLVGVECYEGLGASGQSAQDEPYASQLMALVQAVARACDAQDLFDTDEVLLTAGGSAIFDLVVPGLKLQLSRPVTGLLRSGCYVTHDQGSYQRMMSAVAQRTGCGAGLEAALEVWANVQSCPEPGLVILAVGKRDVSYDVDLPTPLLLCPRGTRERQAAPADWRISKLNDHHAYLQGDGPAFHALQVGDRVCLGISHPCTTFDKWRWMPLVDADYNVVDAVATYF
;
A
#
# COMPACT_ATOMS: atom_id res chain seq x y z
N MET A 1 2.86 -3.70 20.04
CA MET A 1 2.29 -3.59 18.68
C MET A 1 2.79 -4.69 17.73
N LEU A 2 4.06 -5.04 17.78
CA LEU A 2 4.64 -6.09 16.90
C LEU A 2 4.19 -7.51 17.22
N ASP A 3 3.81 -7.81 18.46
CA ASP A 3 3.36 -9.13 18.90
C ASP A 3 2.05 -9.06 19.72
N PRO A 4 0.92 -8.64 19.13
CA PRO A 4 -0.35 -8.58 19.81
C PRO A 4 -0.89 -9.98 20.12
N ARG A 5 -1.74 -10.10 21.14
CA ARG A 5 -2.49 -11.34 21.37
C ARG A 5 -3.71 -11.40 20.46
N ILE A 6 -3.89 -12.54 19.80
CA ILE A 6 -4.99 -12.83 18.88
C ILE A 6 -5.83 -13.95 19.49
N ASP A 7 -7.14 -13.85 19.44
CA ASP A 7 -8.09 -14.78 20.04
C ASP A 7 -9.34 -15.02 19.16
N ALA A 8 -10.28 -15.80 19.63
CA ALA A 8 -11.51 -16.17 18.93
C ALA A 8 -12.47 -15.00 18.61
N THR A 9 -12.21 -13.78 19.07
CA THR A 9 -12.94 -12.57 18.68
C THR A 9 -12.43 -12.00 17.35
N TYR A 10 -11.31 -12.52 16.85
CA TYR A 10 -10.78 -12.15 15.54
C TYR A 10 -11.35 -13.07 14.46
N LYS A 11 -11.92 -12.48 13.42
CA LYS A 11 -12.48 -13.21 12.28
C LYS A 11 -11.42 -14.15 11.69
N GLY A 12 -11.79 -15.43 11.46
CA GLY A 12 -10.90 -16.45 10.90
C GLY A 12 -9.97 -17.12 11.92
N PHE A 13 -9.96 -16.71 13.22
CA PHE A 13 -9.21 -17.40 14.26
C PHE A 13 -10.02 -18.60 14.80
N PRO A 14 -9.37 -19.75 15.14
CA PRO A 14 -10.08 -20.94 15.62
C PRO A 14 -10.86 -20.68 16.90
N HIS A 15 -12.14 -21.06 16.93
CA HIS A 15 -13.07 -20.74 18.01
C HIS A 15 -12.69 -21.37 19.38
N HIS A 16 -11.98 -22.48 19.37
CA HIS A 16 -11.59 -23.22 20.59
C HIS A 16 -10.12 -23.05 20.96
N SER A 17 -9.37 -22.26 20.19
CA SER A 17 -7.97 -21.98 20.52
C SER A 17 -7.89 -20.92 21.63
N PRO A 18 -6.99 -21.04 22.61
CA PRO A 18 -6.72 -19.96 23.54
C PRO A 18 -6.13 -18.74 22.83
N ALA A 19 -6.19 -17.58 23.47
CA ALA A 19 -5.53 -16.40 22.98
C ALA A 19 -4.01 -16.62 22.86
N LEU A 20 -3.43 -16.34 21.70
CA LEU A 20 -2.01 -16.56 21.39
C LEU A 20 -1.30 -15.24 21.06
N PRO A 21 -0.02 -15.08 21.45
CA PRO A 21 0.82 -14.07 20.82
C PRO A 21 0.89 -14.32 19.32
N LEU A 22 0.89 -13.26 18.51
CA LEU A 22 0.96 -13.37 17.06
C LEU A 22 2.16 -14.21 16.59
N SER A 23 3.31 -14.04 17.25
CA SER A 23 4.55 -14.78 16.99
C SER A 23 4.45 -16.30 17.20
N HIS A 24 3.44 -16.77 17.94
CA HIS A 24 3.23 -18.20 18.20
C HIS A 24 2.27 -18.88 17.20
N ILE A 25 1.66 -18.12 16.32
CA ILE A 25 0.64 -18.65 15.37
C ILE A 25 1.27 -19.64 14.38
N GLY A 26 2.44 -19.33 13.85
CA GLY A 26 3.14 -20.25 12.92
C GLY A 26 3.54 -21.59 13.51
N ALA A 27 3.61 -21.72 14.83
CA ALA A 27 3.96 -22.97 15.52
C ALA A 27 2.76 -23.86 15.83
N GLN A 28 1.52 -23.47 15.48
CA GLN A 28 0.31 -24.22 15.81
C GLN A 28 0.08 -25.44 14.91
N GLY A 29 0.77 -25.53 13.79
CA GLY A 29 0.58 -26.60 12.82
C GLY A 29 -0.76 -26.54 12.06
N TRP A 30 -1.41 -25.39 12.05
CA TRP A 30 -2.68 -25.19 11.33
C TRP A 30 -2.49 -25.22 9.81
N ASN A 31 -3.50 -25.75 9.14
CA ASN A 31 -3.57 -25.72 7.68
C ASN A 31 -4.95 -25.18 7.24
N VAL A 32 -4.94 -24.19 6.36
CA VAL A 32 -6.18 -23.54 5.87
C VAL A 32 -7.11 -24.52 5.20
N LEU A 33 -6.56 -25.49 4.46
CA LEU A 33 -7.31 -26.52 3.75
C LEU A 33 -7.55 -27.78 4.60
N GLY A 34 -6.99 -27.85 5.82
CA GLY A 34 -7.21 -28.91 6.79
C GLY A 34 -8.51 -28.77 7.58
N GLY A 35 -9.13 -27.59 7.54
CA GLY A 35 -10.31 -27.27 8.35
C GLY A 35 -9.95 -26.76 9.76
N ASP A 36 -8.69 -26.43 10.02
CA ASP A 36 -8.22 -25.96 11.32
C ASP A 36 -8.64 -24.51 11.59
N LEU A 37 -8.98 -23.76 10.56
CA LEU A 37 -9.32 -22.33 10.60
C LEU A 37 -10.73 -22.08 10.03
N PRO A 38 -11.56 -21.22 10.68
CA PRO A 38 -12.85 -20.82 10.15
C PRO A 38 -12.70 -20.05 8.82
N LEU A 39 -13.59 -20.33 7.86
CA LEU A 39 -13.73 -19.56 6.64
C LEU A 39 -14.97 -18.63 6.71
N PRO A 40 -14.98 -17.47 6.04
CA PRO A 40 -13.93 -17.01 5.11
C PRO A 40 -12.65 -16.62 5.85
N LEU A 41 -11.51 -16.69 5.13
CA LEU A 41 -10.22 -16.33 5.65
C LEU A 41 -9.33 -15.70 4.57
N ALA A 42 -8.81 -14.51 4.83
CA ALA A 42 -7.75 -13.91 4.02
C ALA A 42 -6.40 -14.51 4.42
N VAL A 43 -5.58 -14.87 3.45
CA VAL A 43 -4.25 -15.45 3.63
C VAL A 43 -3.23 -14.74 2.76
N ILE A 44 -1.98 -14.68 3.24
CA ILE A 44 -0.86 -14.14 2.47
C ILE A 44 0.11 -15.28 2.15
N LYS A 45 0.40 -15.51 0.88
CA LYS A 45 1.42 -16.49 0.45
C LYS A 45 2.80 -15.97 0.79
N ARG A 46 3.49 -16.61 1.73
CA ARG A 46 4.79 -16.16 2.29
C ARG A 46 5.85 -15.99 1.19
N ASP A 47 6.00 -16.97 0.32
CA ASP A 47 7.09 -16.97 -0.66
C ASP A 47 6.87 -15.92 -1.75
N VAL A 48 5.60 -15.68 -2.12
CA VAL A 48 5.22 -14.60 -3.05
C VAL A 48 5.42 -13.22 -2.41
N LEU A 49 5.07 -13.07 -1.13
CA LEU A 49 5.38 -11.85 -0.37
C LEU A 49 6.88 -11.55 -0.37
N GLN A 50 7.73 -12.56 -0.12
CA GLN A 50 9.18 -12.40 -0.13
C GLN A 50 9.70 -12.04 -1.52
N HIS A 51 9.18 -12.67 -2.57
CA HIS A 51 9.48 -12.32 -3.96
C HIS A 51 9.17 -10.84 -4.23
N ASN A 52 7.97 -10.38 -3.88
CA ASN A 52 7.56 -8.99 -4.12
C ASN A 52 8.44 -7.97 -3.37
N LEU A 53 8.80 -8.28 -2.12
CA LEU A 53 9.71 -7.43 -1.33
C LEU A 53 11.07 -7.28 -2.02
N ALA A 54 11.67 -8.40 -2.44
CA ALA A 54 12.96 -8.41 -3.12
C ALA A 54 12.87 -7.72 -4.49
N TRP A 55 11.87 -8.08 -5.29
CA TRP A 55 11.70 -7.55 -6.64
C TRP A 55 11.57 -6.01 -6.66
N MET A 56 10.72 -5.45 -5.79
CA MET A 56 10.51 -4.00 -5.78
C MET A 56 11.71 -3.23 -5.23
N GLN A 57 12.40 -3.81 -4.25
CA GLN A 57 13.65 -3.23 -3.73
C GLN A 57 14.75 -3.23 -4.80
N ASP A 58 14.91 -4.35 -5.53
CA ASP A 58 15.88 -4.47 -6.62
C ASP A 58 15.51 -3.54 -7.79
N PHE A 59 14.20 -3.41 -8.10
CA PHE A 59 13.73 -2.48 -9.13
C PHE A 59 14.14 -1.05 -8.81
N ALA A 60 13.94 -0.60 -7.56
CA ALA A 60 14.30 0.76 -7.14
C ALA A 60 15.82 0.94 -7.10
N SER A 61 16.55 0.07 -6.39
CA SER A 61 17.99 0.20 -6.15
C SER A 61 18.83 0.08 -7.44
N SER A 62 18.48 -0.83 -8.36
CA SER A 62 19.15 -0.96 -9.66
C SER A 62 18.99 0.29 -10.54
N ARG A 63 18.02 1.12 -10.23
CA ARG A 63 17.77 2.42 -10.90
C ARG A 63 18.30 3.61 -10.12
N GLY A 64 19.01 3.38 -9.01
CA GLY A 64 19.56 4.42 -8.15
C GLY A 64 18.49 5.19 -7.37
N LEU A 65 17.36 4.57 -7.07
CA LEU A 65 16.26 5.14 -6.29
C LEU A 65 16.13 4.42 -4.95
N GLY A 66 15.61 5.14 -3.95
CA GLY A 66 15.13 4.56 -2.71
C GLY A 66 13.66 4.16 -2.80
N LEU A 67 13.22 3.38 -1.82
CA LEU A 67 11.82 2.98 -1.66
C LEU A 67 11.30 3.42 -0.30
N ALA A 68 10.19 4.15 -0.27
CA ALA A 68 9.47 4.55 0.94
C ALA A 68 8.01 4.05 0.85
N PRO A 69 7.76 2.73 1.05
CA PRO A 69 6.48 2.10 0.74
C PRO A 69 5.31 2.73 1.49
N HIS A 70 4.15 2.82 0.83
CA HIS A 70 2.96 3.38 1.47
C HIS A 70 2.28 2.39 2.41
N GLY A 71 2.51 2.55 3.72
CA GLY A 71 2.01 1.67 4.78
C GLY A 71 0.48 1.63 4.91
N LYS A 72 -0.25 2.65 4.39
CA LYS A 72 -1.73 2.66 4.40
C LYS A 72 -2.34 1.42 3.75
N THR A 73 -1.61 0.74 2.86
CA THR A 73 -2.11 -0.44 2.18
C THR A 73 -2.42 -1.57 3.15
N SER A 74 -1.52 -1.87 4.04
CA SER A 74 -1.65 -3.01 4.96
C SER A 74 -1.93 -2.61 6.41
N MET A 75 -1.52 -1.41 6.81
CA MET A 75 -1.48 -0.97 8.21
C MET A 75 -0.95 -2.04 9.18
N SER A 76 0.03 -2.83 8.71
CA SER A 76 0.61 -3.95 9.44
C SER A 76 2.04 -3.67 9.88
N PRO A 77 2.31 -3.51 11.19
CA PRO A 77 3.66 -3.33 11.73
C PRO A 77 4.65 -4.44 11.33
N GLN A 78 4.17 -5.68 11.18
CA GLN A 78 5.00 -6.81 10.78
C GLN A 78 5.41 -6.69 9.30
N LEU A 79 4.51 -6.22 8.42
CA LEU A 79 4.84 -5.97 7.02
C LEU A 79 5.73 -4.73 6.87
N PHE A 80 5.52 -3.66 7.64
CA PHE A 80 6.43 -2.50 7.67
C PHE A 80 7.85 -2.94 8.01
N ARG A 81 7.99 -3.77 9.04
CA ARG A 81 9.31 -4.28 9.43
C ARG A 81 9.98 -5.07 8.32
N ARG A 82 9.25 -5.97 7.64
CA ARG A 82 9.78 -6.74 6.49
C ARG A 82 10.20 -5.83 5.34
N GLN A 83 9.47 -4.74 5.08
CA GLN A 83 9.82 -3.75 4.05
C GLN A 83 11.08 -2.97 4.43
N LEU A 84 11.22 -2.56 5.68
CA LEU A 84 12.43 -1.90 6.20
C LEU A 84 13.64 -2.86 6.19
N ASP A 85 13.46 -4.10 6.62
CA ASP A 85 14.51 -5.12 6.63
C ASP A 85 14.95 -5.51 5.20
N ALA A 86 14.07 -5.36 4.20
CA ALA A 86 14.40 -5.51 2.78
C ALA A 86 15.18 -4.31 2.18
N GLY A 87 15.38 -3.23 2.94
CA GLY A 87 16.19 -2.08 2.54
C GLY A 87 15.39 -0.84 2.16
N ALA A 88 14.11 -0.74 2.52
CA ALA A 88 13.36 0.49 2.32
C ALA A 88 14.00 1.68 3.07
N TRP A 89 14.08 2.84 2.41
CA TRP A 89 14.60 4.09 2.96
C TRP A 89 13.82 4.56 4.20
N GLY A 90 12.53 4.31 4.21
CA GLY A 90 11.58 4.69 5.24
C GLY A 90 10.20 4.20 4.87
N MET A 91 9.17 4.79 5.46
CA MET A 91 7.77 4.43 5.17
C MET A 91 6.94 5.68 4.86
N THR A 92 5.95 5.52 4.00
CA THR A 92 4.94 6.55 3.71
C THR A 92 3.62 6.21 4.40
N PHE A 93 2.93 7.22 4.90
CA PHE A 93 1.63 7.10 5.57
C PHE A 93 0.64 8.14 5.04
N ALA A 94 -0.66 7.94 5.26
CA ALA A 94 -1.67 8.88 4.82
C ALA A 94 -1.96 10.00 5.85
N ASN A 95 -1.68 9.76 7.13
CA ASN A 95 -1.92 10.72 8.22
C ASN A 95 -1.01 10.43 9.42
N VAL A 96 -1.08 11.31 10.42
CA VAL A 96 -0.25 11.24 11.63
C VAL A 96 -0.55 9.99 12.45
N THR A 97 -1.80 9.56 12.55
CA THR A 97 -2.17 8.33 13.28
C THR A 97 -1.47 7.10 12.67
N GLN A 98 -1.48 6.97 11.35
CA GLN A 98 -0.77 5.89 10.67
C GLN A 98 0.75 5.99 10.84
N ALA A 99 1.32 7.20 10.79
CA ALA A 99 2.74 7.42 11.03
C ALA A 99 3.15 6.98 12.44
N ARG A 100 2.34 7.26 13.48
CA ARG A 100 2.58 6.78 14.85
C ARG A 100 2.67 5.26 14.95
N ILE A 101 1.81 4.55 14.21
CA ILE A 101 1.86 3.07 14.13
C ILE A 101 3.17 2.63 13.46
N GLY A 102 3.58 3.30 12.38
CA GLY A 102 4.85 3.05 11.70
C GLY A 102 6.06 3.28 12.59
N VAL A 103 6.08 4.38 13.34
CA VAL A 103 7.15 4.70 14.30
C VAL A 103 7.22 3.63 15.40
N ALA A 104 6.07 3.20 15.94
CA ALA A 104 6.02 2.12 16.93
C ALA A 104 6.48 0.77 16.36
N ALA A 105 6.45 0.58 15.04
CA ALA A 105 7.02 -0.57 14.33
C ALA A 105 8.53 -0.43 14.04
N GLY A 106 9.14 0.71 14.37
CA GLY A 106 10.58 0.94 14.19
C GLY A 106 10.95 1.76 12.97
N THR A 107 10.00 2.41 12.31
CA THR A 107 10.27 3.36 11.21
C THR A 107 10.99 4.60 11.75
N ARG A 108 12.10 4.98 11.14
CA ARG A 108 12.90 6.16 11.49
C ARG A 108 12.75 7.33 10.53
N ALA A 109 12.27 7.08 9.33
CA ALA A 109 11.94 8.10 8.33
C ALA A 109 10.50 7.90 7.85
N CYS A 110 9.63 8.85 8.17
CA CYS A 110 8.21 8.84 7.83
C CYS A 110 7.90 9.96 6.86
N LEU A 111 7.25 9.63 5.73
CA LEU A 111 6.65 10.59 4.84
C LEU A 111 5.12 10.52 5.00
N ILE A 112 4.47 11.61 5.42
CA ILE A 112 3.01 11.71 5.45
C ILE A 112 2.58 12.32 4.12
N ALA A 113 2.08 11.48 3.21
CA ALA A 113 1.71 11.87 1.85
C ALA A 113 0.34 12.56 1.83
N ASN A 114 0.19 13.57 2.65
CA ASN A 114 -0.94 14.50 2.73
C ASN A 114 -0.51 15.79 3.43
N GLN A 115 -1.35 16.82 3.31
CA GLN A 115 -1.21 18.08 4.03
C GLN A 115 -1.48 17.87 5.52
N VAL A 116 -0.56 18.36 6.36
CA VAL A 116 -0.74 18.41 7.82
C VAL A 116 -0.84 19.88 8.24
N PHE A 117 -1.92 20.24 8.92
CA PHE A 117 -2.22 21.62 9.28
C PHE A 117 -3.04 21.76 10.56
N THR A 118 -3.55 20.66 11.11
CA THR A 118 -4.34 20.75 12.35
C THR A 118 -3.42 20.80 13.56
N GLU A 119 -3.82 21.57 14.59
CA GLU A 119 -3.06 21.72 15.84
C GLU A 119 -2.73 20.37 16.47
N VAL A 120 -3.70 19.44 16.49
CA VAL A 120 -3.52 18.11 17.11
C VAL A 120 -2.52 17.26 16.36
N ASP A 121 -2.47 17.35 15.03
CA ASP A 121 -1.54 16.59 14.21
C ASP A 121 -0.11 17.18 14.29
N LEU A 122 0.03 18.51 14.26
CA LEU A 122 1.32 19.20 14.42
C LEU A 122 1.92 18.91 15.81
N ALA A 123 1.09 18.98 16.87
CA ALA A 123 1.51 18.61 18.21
C ALA A 123 1.96 17.16 18.29
N ALA A 124 1.20 16.23 17.69
CA ALA A 124 1.54 14.81 17.69
C ALA A 124 2.85 14.49 16.95
N ILE A 125 3.17 15.20 15.86
CA ILE A 125 4.48 15.08 15.18
C ILE A 125 5.60 15.61 16.09
N ASN A 126 5.39 16.77 16.71
CA ASN A 126 6.36 17.34 17.63
C ASN A 126 6.66 16.38 18.80
N ASP A 127 5.62 15.80 19.42
CA ASP A 127 5.78 14.84 20.51
C ASP A 127 6.57 13.59 20.07
N LEU A 128 6.32 13.08 18.87
CA LEU A 128 7.10 11.96 18.31
C LEU A 128 8.58 12.32 18.17
N LYS A 129 8.89 13.51 17.67
CA LYS A 129 10.28 13.99 17.53
C LYS A 129 10.95 14.25 18.89
N GLN A 130 10.20 14.70 19.90
CA GLN A 130 10.75 14.87 21.25
C GLN A 130 11.12 13.52 21.89
N VAL A 131 10.30 12.49 21.71
CA VAL A 131 10.55 11.12 22.23
C VAL A 131 11.67 10.42 21.44
N GLN A 132 11.77 10.69 20.14
CA GLN A 132 12.76 10.11 19.23
C GLN A 132 13.42 11.21 18.39
N PRO A 133 14.47 11.87 18.90
CA PRO A 133 15.12 13.01 18.22
C PRO A 133 15.66 12.68 16.81
N GLU A 134 16.06 11.41 16.58
CA GLU A 134 16.55 10.94 15.28
C GLU A 134 15.42 10.63 14.28
N LEU A 135 14.16 10.75 14.70
CA LEU A 135 13.02 10.49 13.82
C LEU A 135 12.86 11.63 12.82
N ARG A 136 12.89 11.30 11.55
CA ARG A 136 12.56 12.21 10.46
C ARG A 136 11.08 12.06 10.09
N VAL A 137 10.30 13.12 10.22
CA VAL A 137 8.89 13.18 9.78
C VAL A 137 8.76 14.30 8.77
N ILE A 138 8.30 13.96 7.58
CA ILE A 138 8.14 14.86 6.44
C ILE A 138 6.68 14.83 6.02
N PHE A 139 6.07 15.97 5.68
CA PHE A 139 4.71 16.00 5.16
C PHE A 139 4.56 16.99 3.99
N LEU A 140 3.40 17.02 3.36
CA LEU A 140 3.17 17.80 2.14
C LEU A 140 2.62 19.18 2.44
N VAL A 141 3.05 20.15 1.62
CA VAL A 141 2.50 21.50 1.59
C VAL A 141 2.21 21.88 0.13
N ASP A 142 1.02 22.46 -0.12
CA ASP A 142 0.59 22.89 -1.45
C ASP A 142 -0.01 24.30 -1.49
N SER A 143 -0.03 25.00 -0.37
CA SER A 143 -0.62 26.35 -0.29
C SER A 143 -0.04 27.21 0.81
N VAL A 144 0.02 28.53 0.56
CA VAL A 144 0.40 29.54 1.56
C VAL A 144 -0.60 29.55 2.73
N ALA A 145 -1.87 29.22 2.49
CA ALA A 145 -2.86 29.14 3.55
C ALA A 145 -2.56 28.01 4.56
N GLN A 146 -2.07 26.86 4.08
CA GLN A 146 -1.61 25.77 4.97
C GLN A 146 -0.35 26.20 5.75
N LEU A 147 0.60 26.86 5.09
CA LEU A 147 1.79 27.39 5.77
C LEU A 147 1.42 28.32 6.90
N GLY A 148 0.47 29.25 6.69
CA GLY A 148 0.00 30.14 7.74
C GLY A 148 -0.51 29.43 8.99
N LEU A 149 -1.26 28.31 8.83
CA LEU A 149 -1.72 27.49 9.96
C LEU A 149 -0.55 26.84 10.71
N ILE A 150 0.50 26.43 10.00
CA ILE A 150 1.71 25.86 10.62
C ILE A 150 2.48 26.96 11.38
N GLU A 151 2.59 28.15 10.82
CA GLU A 151 3.23 29.32 11.46
C GLU A 151 2.50 29.75 12.72
N ASP A 152 1.16 29.84 12.68
CA ASP A 152 0.33 30.16 13.85
C ASP A 152 0.57 29.16 14.97
N TRP A 153 0.62 27.85 14.65
CA TRP A 153 0.92 26.82 15.63
C TRP A 153 2.33 26.98 16.20
N ARG A 154 3.34 27.25 15.37
CA ARG A 154 4.74 27.47 15.78
C ARG A 154 4.89 28.67 16.70
N GLN A 155 4.20 29.76 16.45
CA GLN A 155 4.21 30.96 17.33
C GLN A 155 3.72 30.63 18.74
N GLN A 156 2.72 29.72 18.86
CA GLN A 156 2.20 29.26 20.14
C GLN A 156 3.11 28.22 20.82
N HIS A 157 4.02 27.59 20.07
CA HIS A 157 4.93 26.54 20.54
C HIS A 157 6.40 26.87 20.19
N PRO A 158 6.98 27.92 20.78
CA PRO A 158 8.28 28.46 20.35
C PRO A 158 9.49 27.52 20.57
N VAL A 159 9.34 26.50 21.44
CA VAL A 159 10.38 25.48 21.69
C VAL A 159 10.32 24.30 20.72
N ALA A 160 9.26 24.18 19.91
CA ALA A 160 9.15 23.13 18.91
C ALA A 160 10.15 23.35 17.77
N SER A 161 10.67 22.28 17.15
CA SER A 161 11.53 22.38 15.95
C SER A 161 10.71 22.73 14.72
N ALA A 162 11.35 23.27 13.69
CA ALA A 162 10.74 23.40 12.37
C ALA A 162 10.38 22.01 11.79
N PHE A 163 9.40 21.99 10.89
CA PHE A 163 8.95 20.77 10.24
C PHE A 163 9.60 20.61 8.86
N ASP A 164 10.06 19.41 8.54
CA ASP A 164 10.48 19.08 7.18
C ASP A 164 9.22 18.93 6.28
N VAL A 165 9.22 19.62 5.15
CA VAL A 165 8.09 19.58 4.21
C VAL A 165 8.52 19.34 2.76
N LEU A 166 7.65 18.69 1.98
CA LEU A 166 7.76 18.59 0.54
C LEU A 166 6.70 19.48 -0.12
N LEU A 167 7.12 20.25 -1.11
CA LEU A 167 6.18 20.95 -1.99
C LEU A 167 5.48 19.93 -2.90
N GLU A 168 4.16 19.88 -2.83
CA GLU A 168 3.38 19.00 -3.68
C GLU A 168 3.06 19.63 -5.03
N VAL A 169 3.38 18.90 -6.10
CA VAL A 169 3.00 19.21 -7.48
C VAL A 169 1.86 18.31 -7.90
N GLY A 170 0.81 18.90 -8.45
CA GLY A 170 -0.37 18.18 -8.93
C GLY A 170 -0.74 18.55 -10.35
N VAL A 171 -1.77 17.88 -10.87
CA VAL A 171 -2.30 18.09 -12.23
C VAL A 171 -3.64 18.82 -12.22
N SER A 172 -3.96 19.54 -13.28
CA SER A 172 -5.27 20.19 -13.43
C SER A 172 -6.41 19.17 -13.35
N GLY A 173 -7.46 19.47 -12.59
CA GLY A 173 -8.54 18.53 -12.28
C GLY A 173 -8.19 17.42 -11.31
N GLY A 174 -6.94 17.35 -10.85
CA GLY A 174 -6.47 16.39 -9.85
C GLY A 174 -6.81 16.82 -8.41
N ARG A 175 -6.28 16.06 -7.42
CA ARG A 175 -6.66 16.16 -6.00
C ARG A 175 -6.04 17.40 -5.34
N THR A 176 -4.76 17.38 -5.06
CA THR A 176 -3.96 18.37 -4.31
C THR A 176 -2.74 18.81 -5.12
N GLY A 177 -1.91 19.71 -4.61
CA GLY A 177 -0.65 20.14 -5.20
C GLY A 177 -0.73 21.39 -6.09
N CYS A 178 0.37 22.07 -6.29
CA CYS A 178 0.50 23.21 -7.18
C CYS A 178 0.31 22.80 -8.64
N ARG A 179 -0.44 23.57 -9.41
CA ARG A 179 -0.81 23.23 -10.80
C ARG A 179 0.14 23.81 -11.84
N THR A 180 0.92 24.82 -11.47
CA THR A 180 1.83 25.52 -12.37
C THR A 180 3.17 25.79 -11.71
N LEU A 181 4.21 25.96 -12.53
CA LEU A 181 5.52 26.36 -12.04
C LEU A 181 5.47 27.67 -11.22
N ALA A 182 4.70 28.65 -11.68
CA ALA A 182 4.58 29.93 -10.99
C ALA A 182 3.94 29.80 -9.59
N GLN A 183 2.89 28.95 -9.47
CA GLN A 183 2.30 28.66 -8.15
C GLN A 183 3.28 27.96 -7.22
N ALA A 184 4.00 26.97 -7.75
CA ALA A 184 4.97 26.21 -6.97
C ALA A 184 6.15 27.09 -6.49
N LEU A 185 6.68 27.97 -7.36
CA LEU A 185 7.77 28.86 -6.98
C LEU A 185 7.33 29.91 -5.95
N ASN A 186 6.18 30.54 -6.15
CA ASN A 186 5.64 31.44 -5.15
C ASN A 186 5.48 30.77 -3.78
N LEU A 187 5.01 29.51 -3.74
CA LEU A 187 4.92 28.75 -2.48
C LEU A 187 6.31 28.42 -1.93
N ALA A 188 7.27 28.02 -2.77
CA ALA A 188 8.63 27.70 -2.35
C ALA A 188 9.33 28.89 -1.71
N GLU A 189 9.14 30.10 -2.23
CA GLU A 189 9.66 31.35 -1.64
C GLU A 189 9.10 31.57 -0.23
N TRP A 190 7.78 31.42 -0.04
CA TRP A 190 7.15 31.53 1.28
C TRP A 190 7.62 30.45 2.25
N LEU A 191 7.81 29.19 1.77
CA LEU A 191 8.32 28.10 2.61
C LEU A 191 9.76 28.38 3.09
N HIS A 192 10.62 28.87 2.18
CA HIS A 192 12.02 29.21 2.49
C HIS A 192 12.14 30.37 3.48
N GLU A 193 11.28 31.39 3.38
CA GLU A 193 11.27 32.53 4.28
C GLU A 193 10.73 32.19 5.69
N SER A 194 10.00 31.07 5.84
CA SER A 194 9.33 30.69 7.07
C SER A 194 10.24 29.94 8.04
N ALA A 195 10.38 30.44 9.25
CA ALA A 195 11.07 29.74 10.33
C ALA A 195 10.31 28.51 10.89
N ALA A 196 9.10 28.23 10.39
CA ALA A 196 8.25 27.14 10.87
C ALA A 196 8.51 25.82 10.14
N VAL A 197 9.08 25.88 8.93
CA VAL A 197 9.29 24.71 8.07
C VAL A 197 10.69 24.72 7.43
N HIS A 198 11.12 23.56 6.94
CA HIS A 198 12.26 23.39 6.05
C HIS A 198 11.76 22.75 4.75
N LEU A 199 11.94 23.44 3.62
CA LEU A 199 11.63 22.85 2.31
C LEU A 199 12.74 21.85 1.95
N VAL A 200 12.43 20.54 2.03
CA VAL A 200 13.41 19.47 1.83
C VAL A 200 13.26 18.76 0.48
N GLY A 201 12.32 19.18 -0.36
CA GLY A 201 12.17 18.59 -1.70
C GLY A 201 10.81 18.79 -2.33
N VAL A 202 10.54 18.04 -3.40
CA VAL A 202 9.33 18.11 -4.21
C VAL A 202 8.71 16.73 -4.38
N GLU A 203 7.39 16.66 -4.32
CA GLU A 203 6.67 15.42 -4.52
C GLU A 203 5.54 15.54 -5.55
N CYS A 204 5.08 14.38 -6.06
CA CYS A 204 3.86 14.28 -6.84
C CYS A 204 3.17 12.92 -6.64
N TYR A 205 1.90 12.83 -7.05
CA TYR A 205 1.16 11.57 -7.11
C TYR A 205 0.63 11.32 -8.52
N GLU A 206 1.23 10.36 -9.22
CA GLU A 206 0.91 10.03 -10.61
C GLU A 206 -0.25 9.03 -10.74
N GLY A 207 -0.63 8.36 -9.68
CA GLY A 207 -1.62 7.27 -9.74
C GLY A 207 -3.03 7.70 -10.16
N LEU A 208 -3.39 8.97 -10.03
CA LEU A 208 -4.72 9.47 -10.42
C LEU A 208 -4.96 9.44 -11.93
N GLY A 209 -3.92 9.56 -12.74
CA GLY A 209 -4.02 9.55 -14.20
C GLY A 209 -3.66 8.21 -14.84
N ALA A 210 -3.31 7.20 -14.03
CA ALA A 210 -2.94 5.89 -14.56
C ALA A 210 -4.15 5.16 -15.13
N SER A 211 -4.08 4.79 -16.42
CA SER A 211 -5.13 4.08 -17.14
C SER A 211 -4.81 2.61 -17.41
N GLY A 212 -3.54 2.21 -17.29
CA GLY A 212 -3.02 0.91 -17.71
C GLY A 212 -2.78 0.80 -19.22
N GLN A 213 -2.89 1.92 -19.95
CA GLN A 213 -2.61 2.01 -21.38
C GLN A 213 -1.37 2.88 -21.61
N SER A 214 -0.27 2.28 -22.04
CA SER A 214 1.01 2.98 -22.21
C SER A 214 0.89 4.24 -23.06
N ALA A 215 0.08 4.23 -24.13
CA ALA A 215 -0.13 5.38 -24.98
C ALA A 215 -0.76 6.61 -24.29
N GLN A 216 -1.46 6.40 -23.17
CA GLN A 216 -2.04 7.46 -22.34
C GLN A 216 -1.15 7.75 -21.13
N ASP A 217 -0.59 6.72 -20.52
CA ASP A 217 0.17 6.80 -19.28
C ASP A 217 1.52 7.50 -19.48
N GLU A 218 2.23 7.22 -20.59
CA GLU A 218 3.54 7.81 -20.89
C GLU A 218 3.50 9.34 -21.06
N PRO A 219 2.62 9.92 -21.88
CA PRO A 219 2.50 11.39 -21.97
C PRO A 219 2.10 12.04 -20.64
N TYR A 220 1.17 11.42 -19.91
CA TYR A 220 0.72 11.90 -18.61
C TYR A 220 1.86 11.95 -17.60
N ALA A 221 2.58 10.84 -17.41
CA ALA A 221 3.70 10.77 -16.49
C ALA A 221 4.83 11.71 -16.90
N SER A 222 5.14 11.80 -18.20
CA SER A 222 6.15 12.71 -18.73
C SER A 222 5.83 14.18 -18.43
N GLN A 223 4.58 14.60 -18.65
CA GLN A 223 4.15 15.96 -18.36
C GLN A 223 4.22 16.30 -16.87
N LEU A 224 3.76 15.40 -15.99
CA LEU A 224 3.82 15.60 -14.55
C LEU A 224 5.27 15.68 -14.07
N MET A 225 6.11 14.75 -14.51
CA MET A 225 7.52 14.73 -14.12
C MET A 225 8.31 15.93 -14.68
N ALA A 226 7.97 16.43 -15.86
CA ALA A 226 8.56 17.66 -16.38
C ALA A 226 8.28 18.86 -15.48
N LEU A 227 7.07 18.98 -14.92
CA LEU A 227 6.73 20.04 -13.97
C LEU A 227 7.49 19.85 -12.64
N VAL A 228 7.55 18.64 -12.10
CA VAL A 228 8.35 18.32 -10.88
C VAL A 228 9.80 18.73 -11.07
N GLN A 229 10.41 18.37 -12.19
CA GLN A 229 11.80 18.73 -12.50
C GLN A 229 12.00 20.23 -12.69
N ALA A 230 11.06 20.91 -13.34
CA ALA A 230 11.11 22.36 -13.52
C ALA A 230 11.06 23.09 -12.17
N VAL A 231 10.15 22.67 -11.27
CA VAL A 231 10.06 23.22 -9.90
C VAL A 231 11.36 22.96 -9.14
N ALA A 232 11.86 21.72 -9.13
CA ALA A 232 13.06 21.38 -8.39
C ALA A 232 14.31 22.16 -8.88
N ARG A 233 14.48 22.28 -10.21
CA ARG A 233 15.59 23.10 -10.79
C ARG A 233 15.48 24.57 -10.45
N ALA A 234 14.28 25.12 -10.47
CA ALA A 234 14.07 26.52 -10.18
C ALA A 234 14.27 26.84 -8.68
N CYS A 235 13.83 25.94 -7.79
CA CYS A 235 14.12 26.04 -6.35
C CYS A 235 15.62 25.94 -6.07
N ASP A 236 16.33 25.02 -6.73
CA ASP A 236 17.78 24.86 -6.57
C ASP A 236 18.54 26.10 -7.09
N ALA A 237 18.18 26.63 -8.25
CA ALA A 237 18.80 27.83 -8.84
C ALA A 237 18.61 29.09 -8.00
N GLN A 238 17.57 29.17 -7.17
CA GLN A 238 17.26 30.27 -6.27
C GLN A 238 17.62 29.96 -4.82
N ASP A 239 18.27 28.82 -4.55
CA ASP A 239 18.72 28.38 -3.21
C ASP A 239 17.57 28.28 -2.19
N LEU A 240 16.38 27.82 -2.63
CA LEU A 240 15.17 27.75 -1.81
C LEU A 240 15.05 26.45 -0.97
N PHE A 241 15.92 25.47 -1.15
CA PHE A 241 15.91 24.26 -0.34
C PHE A 241 16.67 24.43 0.98
N ASP A 242 16.07 24.04 2.09
CA ASP A 242 16.62 24.12 3.45
C ASP A 242 17.20 22.76 3.89
N THR A 243 17.96 22.12 3.04
CA THR A 243 18.50 20.77 3.27
C THR A 243 19.78 20.55 2.46
N ASP A 244 20.69 19.72 2.99
CA ASP A 244 21.88 19.28 2.26
C ASP A 244 21.58 18.22 1.19
N GLU A 245 20.43 17.53 1.28
CA GLU A 245 19.98 16.49 0.35
C GLU A 245 18.51 16.74 -0.04
N VAL A 246 18.25 16.93 -1.32
CA VAL A 246 16.89 17.16 -1.85
C VAL A 246 16.17 15.85 -2.11
N LEU A 247 14.94 15.72 -1.62
CA LEU A 247 14.08 14.59 -1.91
C LEU A 247 13.20 14.87 -3.12
N LEU A 248 13.20 13.96 -4.10
CA LEU A 248 12.24 13.94 -5.20
C LEU A 248 11.44 12.64 -5.10
N THR A 249 10.12 12.72 -5.03
CA THR A 249 9.33 11.52 -4.79
C THR A 249 8.03 11.47 -5.56
N ALA A 250 7.65 10.26 -5.98
CA ALA A 250 6.39 9.95 -6.67
C ALA A 250 5.71 8.73 -6.03
N GLY A 251 4.39 8.74 -5.96
CA GLY A 251 3.61 7.93 -5.01
C GLY A 251 2.81 6.75 -5.51
N GLY A 252 2.74 6.47 -6.80
CA GLY A 252 1.81 5.48 -7.36
C GLY A 252 2.33 4.04 -7.37
N SER A 253 1.39 3.09 -7.53
CA SER A 253 1.70 1.65 -7.70
C SER A 253 1.42 1.14 -9.12
N ALA A 254 0.84 1.97 -9.99
CA ALA A 254 0.36 1.56 -11.31
C ALA A 254 1.39 1.80 -12.44
N ILE A 255 2.03 2.96 -12.40
CA ILE A 255 2.97 3.44 -13.44
C ILE A 255 4.29 3.91 -12.84
N PHE A 256 4.73 3.27 -11.76
CA PHE A 256 5.94 3.63 -11.03
C PHE A 256 7.23 3.61 -11.90
N ASP A 257 7.24 2.82 -12.96
CA ASP A 257 8.34 2.76 -13.94
C ASP A 257 8.48 4.04 -14.76
N LEU A 258 7.37 4.71 -15.07
CA LEU A 258 7.35 5.92 -15.90
C LEU A 258 7.86 7.16 -15.15
N VAL A 259 7.80 7.17 -13.83
CA VAL A 259 8.31 8.30 -13.03
C VAL A 259 9.81 8.22 -12.72
N VAL A 260 10.42 7.04 -12.88
CA VAL A 260 11.85 6.80 -12.59
C VAL A 260 12.78 7.84 -13.24
N PRO A 261 12.67 8.16 -14.55
CA PRO A 261 13.57 9.15 -15.16
C PRO A 261 13.44 10.54 -14.54
N GLY A 262 12.24 10.91 -14.12
CA GLY A 262 11.96 12.22 -13.53
C GLY A 262 12.47 12.39 -12.10
N LEU A 263 12.67 11.30 -11.38
CA LEU A 263 13.23 11.31 -10.02
C LEU A 263 14.77 11.33 -10.00
N LYS A 264 15.42 11.21 -11.15
CA LYS A 264 16.88 11.29 -11.32
C LYS A 264 17.28 12.66 -11.87
N LEU A 265 17.44 13.59 -10.97
CA LEU A 265 17.80 14.97 -11.32
C LEU A 265 19.19 15.30 -10.76
N GLN A 266 19.99 16.03 -11.53
CA GLN A 266 21.21 16.64 -11.03
C GLN A 266 20.93 18.09 -10.63
N LEU A 267 21.16 18.40 -9.36
CA LEU A 267 21.07 19.72 -8.77
C LEU A 267 22.44 20.15 -8.21
N SER A 268 22.52 21.33 -7.62
CA SER A 268 23.74 21.83 -6.93
C SER A 268 24.09 20.98 -5.71
N ARG A 269 23.12 20.28 -5.14
CA ARG A 269 23.25 19.38 -3.99
C ARG A 269 22.75 17.97 -4.32
N PRO A 270 23.12 16.94 -3.50
CA PRO A 270 22.66 15.57 -3.70
C PRO A 270 21.15 15.46 -3.80
N VAL A 271 20.67 14.54 -4.64
CA VAL A 271 19.23 14.24 -4.81
C VAL A 271 18.97 12.79 -4.49
N THR A 272 18.02 12.53 -3.60
CA THR A 272 17.48 11.21 -3.35
C THR A 272 16.09 11.08 -3.99
N GLY A 273 16.00 10.25 -5.03
CA GLY A 273 14.72 9.89 -5.66
C GLY A 273 14.05 8.76 -4.91
N LEU A 274 12.76 8.89 -4.56
CA LEU A 274 12.00 7.90 -3.80
C LEU A 274 10.72 7.46 -4.52
N LEU A 275 10.52 6.15 -4.65
CA LEU A 275 9.23 5.55 -5.01
C LEU A 275 8.43 5.25 -3.74
N ARG A 276 7.09 5.46 -3.80
CA ARG A 276 6.22 5.26 -2.63
C ARG A 276 5.13 4.20 -2.84
N SER A 277 5.29 3.34 -3.84
CA SER A 277 4.36 2.23 -4.10
C SER A 277 4.08 1.44 -2.83
N GLY A 278 2.81 1.14 -2.53
CA GLY A 278 2.40 0.38 -1.33
C GLY A 278 1.81 -0.99 -1.66
N CYS A 279 0.97 -1.06 -2.70
CA CYS A 279 0.27 -2.30 -3.05
C CYS A 279 1.18 -3.42 -3.54
N TYR A 280 2.42 -3.11 -3.92
CA TYR A 280 3.39 -4.11 -4.41
C TYR A 280 3.60 -5.26 -3.42
N VAL A 281 3.49 -4.99 -2.11
CA VAL A 281 3.81 -5.95 -1.05
C VAL A 281 3.00 -7.24 -1.18
N THR A 282 1.73 -7.15 -1.54
CA THR A 282 0.88 -8.32 -1.82
C THR A 282 0.36 -8.36 -3.22
N HIS A 283 0.45 -7.26 -3.96
CA HIS A 283 -0.10 -7.14 -5.30
C HIS A 283 -1.57 -7.63 -5.37
N ASP A 284 -2.16 -7.82 -6.55
CA ASP A 284 -3.50 -8.38 -6.74
C ASP A 284 -3.62 -9.16 -8.05
N GLN A 285 -4.73 -9.85 -8.21
CA GLN A 285 -5.08 -10.59 -9.43
C GLN A 285 -5.93 -9.76 -10.42
N GLY A 286 -6.21 -8.51 -10.10
CA GLY A 286 -7.11 -7.65 -10.86
C GLY A 286 -6.42 -6.45 -11.49
N SER A 287 -6.66 -5.28 -10.91
CA SER A 287 -6.24 -4.00 -11.48
C SER A 287 -4.72 -3.85 -11.58
N TYR A 288 -3.99 -4.13 -10.49
CA TYR A 288 -2.52 -4.01 -10.50
C TYR A 288 -1.85 -5.09 -11.36
N GLN A 289 -2.45 -6.28 -11.49
CA GLN A 289 -1.94 -7.29 -12.41
C GLN A 289 -1.99 -6.81 -13.86
N ARG A 290 -3.06 -6.13 -14.28
CA ARG A 290 -3.15 -5.52 -15.62
C ARG A 290 -2.11 -4.40 -15.80
N MET A 291 -1.92 -3.55 -14.79
CA MET A 291 -0.90 -2.49 -14.80
C MET A 291 0.51 -3.08 -14.88
N MET A 292 0.80 -4.13 -14.10
CA MET A 292 2.10 -4.80 -14.11
C MET A 292 2.45 -5.40 -15.47
N SER A 293 1.46 -5.90 -16.19
CA SER A 293 1.66 -6.39 -17.56
C SER A 293 2.17 -5.27 -18.49
N ALA A 294 1.64 -4.05 -18.36
CA ALA A 294 2.14 -2.89 -19.11
C ALA A 294 3.56 -2.47 -18.65
N VAL A 295 3.82 -2.47 -17.34
CA VAL A 295 5.18 -2.23 -16.80
C VAL A 295 6.18 -3.24 -17.36
N ALA A 296 5.85 -4.54 -17.35
CA ALA A 296 6.72 -5.59 -17.87
C ALA A 296 7.04 -5.41 -19.36
N GLN A 297 6.05 -5.02 -20.17
CA GLN A 297 6.25 -4.70 -21.59
C GLN A 297 7.20 -3.51 -21.81
N ARG A 298 7.06 -2.43 -21.04
CA ARG A 298 7.89 -1.23 -21.16
C ARG A 298 9.33 -1.45 -20.66
N THR A 299 9.48 -2.21 -19.58
CA THR A 299 10.78 -2.34 -18.90
C THR A 299 11.57 -3.59 -19.31
N GLY A 300 10.93 -4.56 -19.97
CA GLY A 300 11.52 -5.85 -20.27
C GLY A 300 11.85 -6.69 -19.02
N CYS A 301 11.36 -6.31 -17.84
CA CYS A 301 11.52 -7.12 -16.64
C CYS A 301 10.68 -8.39 -16.78
N GLY A 302 11.27 -9.57 -16.58
CA GLY A 302 10.60 -10.89 -16.68
C GLY A 302 9.37 -11.01 -15.78
N ALA A 303 9.30 -12.06 -14.95
CA ALA A 303 8.27 -12.17 -13.93
C ALA A 303 8.31 -10.94 -13.00
N GLY A 304 7.24 -10.15 -13.02
CA GLY A 304 7.11 -8.94 -12.20
C GLY A 304 6.62 -9.25 -10.79
N LEU A 305 5.83 -8.33 -10.25
CA LEU A 305 5.12 -8.54 -8.98
C LEU A 305 4.02 -9.59 -9.14
N GLU A 306 3.84 -10.40 -8.11
CA GLU A 306 2.88 -11.49 -8.08
C GLU A 306 1.83 -11.30 -6.97
N ALA A 307 0.61 -11.82 -7.19
CA ALA A 307 -0.46 -11.71 -6.21
C ALA A 307 -0.26 -12.69 -5.04
N ALA A 308 -0.04 -12.15 -3.85
CA ALA A 308 0.18 -12.89 -2.61
C ALA A 308 -1.09 -13.01 -1.75
N LEU A 309 -2.05 -12.10 -1.88
CA LEU A 309 -3.24 -12.02 -1.03
C LEU A 309 -4.41 -12.75 -1.68
N GLU A 310 -4.96 -13.72 -0.97
CA GLU A 310 -6.09 -14.56 -1.40
C GLU A 310 -7.13 -14.65 -0.28
N VAL A 311 -8.40 -14.91 -0.64
CA VAL A 311 -9.46 -15.15 0.34
C VAL A 311 -10.12 -16.50 0.05
N TRP A 312 -10.10 -17.39 1.02
CA TRP A 312 -10.75 -18.70 0.96
C TRP A 312 -12.16 -18.64 1.56
N ALA A 313 -13.12 -19.26 0.89
CA ALA A 313 -14.52 -19.31 1.32
C ALA A 313 -15.14 -20.68 1.07
N ASN A 314 -16.13 -21.05 1.88
CA ASN A 314 -16.93 -22.25 1.66
C ASN A 314 -18.02 -22.01 0.63
N VAL A 315 -18.32 -23.03 -0.17
CA VAL A 315 -19.61 -23.17 -0.85
C VAL A 315 -20.69 -23.33 0.23
N GLN A 316 -21.59 -22.36 0.29
CA GLN A 316 -22.67 -22.31 1.28
C GLN A 316 -23.95 -22.93 0.76
N SER A 317 -24.26 -22.76 -0.53
CA SER A 317 -25.49 -23.24 -1.15
C SER A 317 -25.32 -23.41 -2.66
N CYS A 318 -26.01 -24.38 -3.22
CA CYS A 318 -26.15 -24.60 -4.66
C CYS A 318 -27.67 -24.54 -4.99
N PRO A 319 -28.27 -23.34 -5.03
CA PRO A 319 -29.73 -23.20 -5.07
C PRO A 319 -30.37 -23.58 -6.42
N GLU A 320 -29.63 -23.43 -7.52
CA GLU A 320 -30.11 -23.70 -8.88
C GLU A 320 -28.94 -23.96 -9.83
N PRO A 321 -29.16 -24.62 -10.99
CA PRO A 321 -28.11 -24.79 -11.98
C PRO A 321 -27.49 -23.49 -12.44
N GLY A 322 -26.15 -23.44 -12.54
CA GLY A 322 -25.40 -22.26 -12.95
C GLY A 322 -25.17 -21.20 -11.85
N LEU A 323 -25.66 -21.46 -10.62
CA LEU A 323 -25.49 -20.56 -9.49
C LEU A 323 -25.04 -21.30 -8.22
N VAL A 324 -23.96 -20.82 -7.64
CA VAL A 324 -23.45 -21.25 -6.32
C VAL A 324 -23.27 -20.04 -5.42
N ILE A 325 -23.64 -20.14 -4.17
CA ILE A 325 -23.44 -19.10 -3.17
C ILE A 325 -22.24 -19.45 -2.29
N LEU A 326 -21.28 -18.53 -2.20
CA LEU A 326 -20.13 -18.64 -1.31
C LEU A 326 -20.38 -17.85 -0.02
N ALA A 327 -19.91 -18.37 1.12
CA ALA A 327 -19.95 -17.73 2.43
C ALA A 327 -18.83 -16.66 2.54
N VAL A 328 -18.88 -15.63 1.70
CA VAL A 328 -17.92 -14.51 1.64
C VAL A 328 -18.61 -13.33 0.97
N GLY A 329 -18.31 -12.10 1.37
CA GLY A 329 -18.95 -10.95 0.76
C GLY A 329 -18.17 -9.65 0.91
N LYS A 330 -18.88 -8.53 0.83
CA LYS A 330 -18.30 -7.17 0.92
C LYS A 330 -17.53 -6.93 2.22
N ARG A 331 -17.83 -7.70 3.28
CA ARG A 331 -17.15 -7.62 4.57
C ARG A 331 -15.82 -8.38 4.61
N ASP A 332 -15.47 -9.08 3.52
CA ASP A 332 -14.33 -10.00 3.50
C ASP A 332 -13.35 -9.73 2.38
N VAL A 333 -13.80 -9.18 1.25
CA VAL A 333 -13.01 -8.93 0.04
C VAL A 333 -13.24 -7.53 -0.51
N SER A 334 -12.26 -7.00 -1.25
CA SER A 334 -12.41 -5.78 -2.04
C SER A 334 -13.47 -5.95 -3.13
N TYR A 335 -14.15 -4.86 -3.48
CA TYR A 335 -15.18 -4.82 -4.52
C TYR A 335 -15.34 -3.43 -5.16
N ASP A 336 -14.43 -2.53 -4.81
CA ASP A 336 -14.45 -1.12 -5.20
C ASP A 336 -13.84 -0.86 -6.57
N VAL A 337 -13.01 -1.77 -7.07
CA VAL A 337 -12.42 -1.71 -8.43
C VAL A 337 -13.03 -2.81 -9.30
N ASP A 338 -12.72 -4.08 -8.99
CA ASP A 338 -13.32 -5.24 -9.66
C ASP A 338 -13.88 -6.21 -8.61
N LEU A 339 -14.81 -7.06 -9.01
CA LEU A 339 -15.25 -8.19 -8.17
C LEU A 339 -14.14 -9.25 -8.08
N PRO A 340 -14.07 -10.02 -6.95
CA PRO A 340 -13.07 -11.06 -6.79
C PRO A 340 -13.14 -12.11 -7.90
N THR A 341 -11.99 -12.69 -8.22
CA THR A 341 -11.87 -13.72 -9.27
C THR A 341 -11.69 -15.10 -8.65
N PRO A 342 -12.50 -16.13 -9.01
CA PRO A 342 -12.25 -17.51 -8.60
C PRO A 342 -10.91 -18.01 -9.14
N LEU A 343 -10.03 -18.52 -8.26
CA LEU A 343 -8.70 -19.00 -8.63
C LEU A 343 -8.54 -20.51 -8.51
N LEU A 344 -8.99 -21.07 -7.38
CA LEU A 344 -8.82 -22.48 -7.06
C LEU A 344 -10.11 -23.04 -6.46
N LEU A 345 -10.32 -24.33 -6.71
CA LEU A 345 -11.31 -25.17 -6.05
C LEU A 345 -10.59 -26.21 -5.18
N CYS A 346 -11.10 -26.46 -3.98
CA CYS A 346 -10.65 -27.52 -3.11
C CYS A 346 -11.88 -28.29 -2.58
N PRO A 347 -12.11 -29.54 -3.02
CA PRO A 347 -13.24 -30.33 -2.58
C PRO A 347 -13.23 -30.56 -1.06
N ARG A 348 -14.40 -30.64 -0.45
CA ARG A 348 -14.55 -30.93 0.99
C ARG A 348 -13.87 -32.25 1.37
N GLY A 349 -13.24 -32.25 2.54
CA GLY A 349 -12.57 -33.45 3.06
C GLY A 349 -11.23 -33.77 2.39
N THR A 350 -10.77 -32.95 1.46
CA THR A 350 -9.44 -33.10 0.82
C THR A 350 -8.57 -31.86 1.07
N ARG A 351 -7.30 -31.91 0.65
CA ARG A 351 -6.42 -30.73 0.49
C ARG A 351 -6.00 -30.54 -0.96
N GLU A 352 -6.58 -31.31 -1.86
CA GLU A 352 -6.29 -31.23 -3.29
C GLU A 352 -6.87 -29.94 -3.87
N ARG A 353 -6.08 -29.26 -4.68
CA ARG A 353 -6.45 -27.99 -5.31
C ARG A 353 -6.50 -28.17 -6.81
N GLN A 354 -7.51 -27.61 -7.42
CA GLN A 354 -7.68 -27.53 -8.86
C GLN A 354 -7.86 -26.07 -9.26
N ALA A 355 -7.31 -25.68 -10.40
CA ALA A 355 -7.59 -24.36 -10.95
C ALA A 355 -9.09 -24.20 -11.21
N ALA A 356 -9.67 -23.09 -10.78
CA ALA A 356 -11.04 -22.76 -11.17
C ALA A 356 -11.10 -22.55 -12.69
N PRO A 357 -12.11 -23.10 -13.40
CA PRO A 357 -12.30 -22.82 -14.81
C PRO A 357 -12.41 -21.31 -15.10
N ALA A 358 -11.86 -20.88 -16.24
CA ALA A 358 -11.74 -19.45 -16.58
C ALA A 358 -13.11 -18.76 -16.84
N ASP A 359 -14.17 -19.53 -17.08
CA ASP A 359 -15.54 -19.06 -17.25
C ASP A 359 -16.26 -18.81 -15.91
N TRP A 360 -15.70 -19.27 -14.79
CA TRP A 360 -16.28 -18.98 -13.48
C TRP A 360 -16.08 -17.51 -13.12
N ARG A 361 -17.12 -16.89 -12.60
CA ARG A 361 -17.07 -15.48 -12.19
C ARG A 361 -17.93 -15.19 -10.97
N ILE A 362 -17.49 -14.27 -10.15
CA ILE A 362 -18.37 -13.63 -9.16
C ILE A 362 -19.17 -12.55 -9.88
N SER A 363 -20.50 -12.69 -9.88
CA SER A 363 -21.40 -11.76 -10.56
C SER A 363 -21.97 -10.67 -9.63
N LYS A 364 -21.97 -10.94 -8.32
CA LYS A 364 -22.56 -10.04 -7.32
C LYS A 364 -22.00 -10.37 -5.93
N LEU A 365 -21.93 -9.34 -5.07
CA LEU A 365 -21.66 -9.49 -3.63
C LEU A 365 -22.76 -8.82 -2.80
N ASN A 366 -23.23 -9.53 -1.78
CA ASN A 366 -23.89 -8.98 -0.61
C ASN A 366 -22.87 -8.84 0.54
N ASP A 367 -23.28 -8.48 1.75
CA ASP A 367 -22.37 -8.30 2.87
C ASP A 367 -21.56 -9.57 3.19
N HIS A 368 -22.23 -10.76 3.17
CA HIS A 368 -21.64 -12.05 3.53
C HIS A 368 -21.91 -13.15 2.50
N HIS A 369 -22.31 -12.81 1.27
CA HIS A 369 -22.59 -13.77 0.21
C HIS A 369 -21.98 -13.31 -1.11
N ALA A 370 -21.30 -14.21 -1.81
CA ALA A 370 -20.86 -14.04 -3.18
C ALA A 370 -21.63 -14.98 -4.11
N TYR A 371 -22.05 -14.45 -5.23
CA TYR A 371 -22.78 -15.17 -6.28
C TYR A 371 -21.77 -15.65 -7.32
N LEU A 372 -21.37 -16.92 -7.22
CA LEU A 372 -20.50 -17.58 -8.18
C LEU A 372 -21.35 -18.15 -9.30
N GLN A 373 -21.06 -17.76 -10.52
CA GLN A 373 -21.67 -18.26 -11.75
C GLN A 373 -20.64 -18.99 -12.60
N GLY A 374 -21.07 -20.04 -13.26
CA GLY A 374 -20.29 -20.88 -14.14
C GLY A 374 -21.15 -21.97 -14.77
N ASP A 375 -20.52 -22.82 -15.58
CA ASP A 375 -21.16 -23.97 -16.22
C ASP A 375 -20.15 -25.13 -16.32
N GLY A 376 -20.63 -26.23 -16.88
CA GLY A 376 -19.83 -27.43 -17.15
C GLY A 376 -19.72 -28.41 -15.97
N PRO A 377 -19.07 -29.57 -16.20
CA PRO A 377 -19.06 -30.66 -15.23
C PRO A 377 -18.45 -30.30 -13.88
N ALA A 378 -17.37 -29.48 -13.86
CA ALA A 378 -16.72 -29.08 -12.63
C ALA A 378 -17.61 -28.13 -11.79
N PHE A 379 -18.40 -27.25 -12.44
CA PHE A 379 -19.34 -26.37 -11.75
C PHE A 379 -20.52 -27.15 -11.15
N HIS A 380 -21.09 -28.06 -11.94
CA HIS A 380 -22.22 -28.89 -11.51
C HIS A 380 -21.83 -29.91 -10.42
N ALA A 381 -20.55 -30.24 -10.29
CA ALA A 381 -20.04 -31.11 -9.23
C ALA A 381 -19.82 -30.40 -7.89
N LEU A 382 -19.90 -29.05 -7.84
CA LEU A 382 -19.75 -28.29 -6.61
C LEU A 382 -20.79 -28.69 -5.56
N GLN A 383 -20.32 -28.84 -4.32
CA GLN A 383 -21.17 -29.25 -3.20
C GLN A 383 -20.97 -28.28 -2.02
N VAL A 384 -22.01 -28.21 -1.18
CA VAL A 384 -21.91 -27.47 0.10
C VAL A 384 -20.74 -28.03 0.93
N GLY A 385 -19.87 -27.11 1.38
CA GLY A 385 -18.65 -27.43 2.12
C GLY A 385 -17.40 -27.54 1.25
N ASP A 386 -17.50 -27.52 -0.08
CA ASP A 386 -16.33 -27.28 -0.95
C ASP A 386 -15.77 -25.88 -0.68
N ARG A 387 -14.51 -25.67 -0.97
CA ARG A 387 -13.82 -24.39 -0.73
C ARG A 387 -13.34 -23.78 -2.03
N VAL A 388 -13.59 -22.49 -2.18
CA VAL A 388 -13.16 -21.70 -3.34
C VAL A 388 -12.20 -20.62 -2.87
N CYS A 389 -11.05 -20.53 -3.54
CA CYS A 389 -10.09 -19.45 -3.39
C CYS A 389 -10.48 -18.30 -4.32
N LEU A 390 -10.51 -17.10 -3.77
CA LEU A 390 -10.78 -15.87 -4.50
C LEU A 390 -9.53 -14.98 -4.54
N GLY A 391 -9.13 -14.56 -5.73
CA GLY A 391 -8.21 -13.48 -5.98
C GLY A 391 -8.91 -12.14 -5.80
N ILE A 392 -8.17 -11.15 -5.32
CA ILE A 392 -8.72 -9.81 -5.04
C ILE A 392 -8.21 -8.78 -6.06
N SER A 393 -8.89 -7.66 -6.19
CA SER A 393 -8.56 -6.60 -7.15
C SER A 393 -8.00 -5.33 -6.50
N HIS A 394 -7.99 -5.22 -5.18
CA HIS A 394 -7.50 -4.06 -4.46
C HIS A 394 -7.04 -4.45 -3.05
N PRO A 395 -5.72 -4.56 -2.81
CA PRO A 395 -5.19 -4.99 -1.51
C PRO A 395 -5.64 -4.11 -0.35
N CYS A 396 -5.61 -2.78 -0.51
CA CYS A 396 -5.91 -1.84 0.58
C CYS A 396 -7.29 -2.08 1.20
N THR A 397 -8.31 -2.22 0.34
CA THR A 397 -9.70 -2.43 0.75
C THR A 397 -10.05 -3.90 1.04
N THR A 398 -9.06 -4.79 0.98
CA THR A 398 -9.14 -6.14 1.56
C THR A 398 -8.47 -6.17 2.94
N PHE A 399 -7.29 -5.57 3.08
CA PHE A 399 -6.59 -5.49 4.36
C PHE A 399 -7.43 -4.84 5.46
N ASP A 400 -8.18 -3.78 5.16
CA ASP A 400 -9.02 -3.05 6.11
C ASP A 400 -10.18 -3.88 6.72
N LYS A 401 -10.46 -5.06 6.17
CA LYS A 401 -11.52 -5.97 6.63
C LYS A 401 -11.01 -7.05 7.58
N TRP A 402 -9.68 -7.16 7.75
CA TRP A 402 -9.05 -8.23 8.51
C TRP A 402 -8.12 -7.66 9.58
N ARG A 403 -8.38 -7.97 10.84
CA ARG A 403 -7.53 -7.57 11.97
C ARG A 403 -6.27 -8.42 12.12
N TRP A 404 -6.24 -9.57 11.46
CA TRP A 404 -5.09 -10.46 11.33
C TRP A 404 -5.22 -11.29 10.06
N MET A 405 -4.08 -11.79 9.57
CA MET A 405 -4.03 -12.72 8.45
C MET A 405 -2.87 -13.69 8.65
N PRO A 406 -3.05 -15.01 8.44
CA PRO A 406 -1.96 -15.95 8.43
C PRO A 406 -1.11 -15.80 7.16
N LEU A 407 0.21 -15.98 7.32
CA LEU A 407 1.12 -16.26 6.23
C LEU A 407 1.15 -17.76 6.00
N VAL A 408 1.01 -18.21 4.78
CA VAL A 408 0.97 -19.62 4.40
C VAL A 408 2.10 -20.00 3.47
N ASP A 409 2.56 -21.25 3.55
CA ASP A 409 3.44 -21.85 2.56
C ASP A 409 2.67 -22.34 1.33
N ALA A 410 3.38 -23.01 0.39
CA ALA A 410 2.78 -23.53 -0.84
C ALA A 410 1.67 -24.57 -0.60
N ASP A 411 1.67 -25.25 0.53
CA ASP A 411 0.67 -26.26 0.92
C ASP A 411 -0.41 -25.72 1.86
N TYR A 412 -0.47 -24.37 2.02
CA TYR A 412 -1.40 -23.66 2.90
C TYR A 412 -1.25 -24.01 4.39
N ASN A 413 -0.06 -24.51 4.82
CA ASN A 413 0.27 -24.55 6.23
C ASN A 413 0.54 -23.14 6.72
N VAL A 414 -0.01 -22.79 7.88
CA VAL A 414 0.24 -21.51 8.54
C VAL A 414 1.65 -21.51 9.10
N VAL A 415 2.50 -20.62 8.63
CA VAL A 415 3.93 -20.54 9.01
C VAL A 415 4.27 -19.25 9.77
N ASP A 416 3.39 -18.24 9.72
CA ASP A 416 3.52 -16.97 10.42
C ASP A 416 2.17 -16.23 10.38
N ALA A 417 2.09 -15.03 10.93
CA ALA A 417 0.90 -14.19 10.84
C ALA A 417 1.25 -12.71 10.92
N VAL A 418 0.32 -11.87 10.45
CA VAL A 418 0.37 -10.41 10.58
C VAL A 418 -0.90 -9.89 11.22
N ALA A 419 -0.80 -8.77 11.93
CA ALA A 419 -1.93 -8.01 12.44
C ALA A 419 -2.03 -6.67 11.72
N THR A 420 -3.24 -6.13 11.62
CA THR A 420 -3.52 -4.83 11.00
C THR A 420 -4.10 -3.86 12.03
N TYR A 421 -3.94 -2.57 11.77
CA TYR A 421 -4.33 -1.48 12.68
C TYR A 421 -5.11 -0.39 11.92
N PHE A 422 -6.20 -0.80 11.28
CA PHE A 422 -7.15 0.12 10.65
C PHE A 422 -8.12 0.73 11.65
#